data_1d49df78d652c4b70af4a581a481f67d
#
_entry.id   1d49df78d652c4b70af4a581a481f67d
#
_cell.length_a   1.000
_cell.length_b   1.000
_cell.length_c   1.000
_cell.angle_alpha   90.00
_cell.angle_beta   90.00
_cell.angle_gamma   90.00
#
_symmetry.space_group_name_H-M   'P 1'
#
loop_
_entity.id
_entity.type
_entity.pdbx_description
1 polymer ?
#
loop_
_entity_poly.entity_id
_entity_poly.type
_entity_poly.pdbx_seq_one_letter_code
_entity_poly.pdbx_strand_id
1 'polypeptide(L)'
;MKKLNSRFFVFSLAVAFTTEAYTQDFCNTATHSGESTVVTSNDINDIGNYNYELWADIGDNSATFYTDGSFSCEFNNVNDYLCREGIRYGMNSGLKYTDLGHLYADFKLTDPKFSSYSNVTYSYIGVYGWSQDPLIEWYIVDNWSPYRPNWIGKSTEGCDECGLRGSINVDGATYEVYVDKVQRGSIEGDNTPFTQYFSVRKSKRSCGTIDITAHFDGWKSLGLELGNSMYEAKVLGEAGQYPENGNASGTIDFAYAKVYTGEASTALHAPKLKAFNEQNLEIFDMQGQFLGTISTTQSMNLSKAIKNKVHNAGVYMVKQESSMKSVVIK
;
A
#
# COMPACT_ATOMS: atom_id res chain seq x y z
N MET A 1 48.48 -40.23 45.24
CA MET A 1 47.81 -38.98 44.86
C MET A 1 47.13 -39.20 43.53
N LYS A 2 45.79 -39.42 43.52
CA LYS A 2 45.01 -39.61 42.31
C LYS A 2 44.44 -38.25 41.88
N LYS A 3 44.76 -37.77 40.66
CA LYS A 3 44.18 -36.56 40.09
C LYS A 3 42.79 -36.87 39.57
N LEU A 4 41.79 -36.16 40.11
CA LEU A 4 40.41 -36.20 39.66
C LEU A 4 40.24 -35.19 38.51
N ASN A 5 40.02 -35.70 37.26
CA ASN A 5 39.70 -34.86 36.13
C ASN A 5 38.20 -34.60 36.11
N SER A 6 37.78 -33.37 36.47
CA SER A 6 36.42 -32.87 36.31
C SER A 6 36.21 -32.46 34.86
N ARG A 7 35.35 -33.17 34.08
CA ARG A 7 34.87 -32.76 32.79
C ARG A 7 33.58 -31.96 32.98
N PHE A 8 33.65 -30.67 32.76
CA PHE A 8 32.45 -29.84 32.65
C PHE A 8 31.78 -30.13 31.29
N PHE A 9 30.56 -30.66 31.33
CA PHE A 9 29.68 -30.74 30.18
C PHE A 9 28.91 -29.42 30.10
N VAL A 10 29.18 -28.60 29.09
CA VAL A 10 28.35 -27.45 28.75
C VAL A 10 27.18 -27.95 27.90
N PHE A 11 25.98 -27.98 28.49
CA PHE A 11 24.74 -28.19 27.72
C PHE A 11 24.36 -26.85 27.06
N SER A 12 24.56 -26.77 25.74
CA SER A 12 23.98 -25.69 24.93
C SER A 12 22.50 -25.99 24.71
N LEU A 13 21.64 -25.24 25.39
CA LEU A 13 20.20 -25.25 25.14
C LEU A 13 19.95 -24.46 23.87
N ALA A 14 19.74 -25.13 22.72
CA ALA A 14 19.26 -24.47 21.52
C ALA A 14 17.77 -24.15 21.68
N VAL A 15 17.48 -22.87 21.94
CA VAL A 15 16.10 -22.36 21.91
C VAL A 15 15.73 -22.20 20.43
N ALA A 16 14.96 -23.13 19.91
CA ALA A 16 14.34 -22.99 18.60
C ALA A 16 13.24 -21.92 18.71
N PHE A 17 13.49 -20.73 18.19
CA PHE A 17 12.44 -19.75 17.94
C PHE A 17 11.62 -20.24 16.76
N THR A 18 10.47 -20.83 17.03
CA THR A 18 9.42 -21.00 16.00
C THR A 18 8.85 -19.63 15.77
N THR A 19 9.20 -18.98 14.65
CA THR A 19 8.47 -17.84 14.13
C THR A 19 7.13 -18.36 13.64
N GLU A 20 6.09 -18.29 14.46
CA GLU A 20 4.74 -18.42 13.95
C GLU A 20 4.53 -17.28 12.96
N ALA A 21 4.23 -17.62 11.70
CA ALA A 21 3.81 -16.67 10.70
C ALA A 21 2.40 -16.22 11.10
N TYR A 22 2.30 -15.08 11.78
CA TYR A 22 1.02 -14.45 12.08
C TYR A 22 0.41 -13.99 10.76
N THR A 23 -0.67 -14.65 10.35
CA THR A 23 -1.50 -14.19 9.24
C THR A 23 -2.22 -12.91 9.66
N GLN A 24 -2.19 -11.89 8.82
CA GLN A 24 -2.95 -10.65 9.05
C GLN A 24 -4.44 -11.00 9.12
N ASP A 25 -5.17 -10.49 10.11
CA ASP A 25 -6.56 -10.87 10.38
C ASP A 25 -7.47 -10.65 9.16
N PHE A 26 -7.27 -9.55 8.42
CA PHE A 26 -8.03 -9.26 7.20
C PHE A 26 -7.84 -10.33 6.11
N CYS A 27 -6.73 -11.05 6.08
CA CYS A 27 -6.53 -12.16 5.15
C CYS A 27 -7.52 -13.32 5.37
N ASN A 28 -7.99 -13.50 6.58
CA ASN A 28 -8.95 -14.57 6.93
C ASN A 28 -10.39 -14.08 6.85
N THR A 29 -10.68 -12.86 7.32
CA THR A 29 -12.01 -12.40 7.65
C THR A 29 -12.62 -11.39 6.70
N ALA A 30 -11.79 -10.65 5.94
CA ALA A 30 -12.29 -9.55 5.11
C ALA A 30 -13.20 -10.03 3.97
N THR A 31 -14.28 -9.27 3.81
CA THR A 31 -15.26 -9.34 2.70
C THR A 31 -15.69 -7.92 2.38
N HIS A 32 -16.23 -7.68 1.18
CA HIS A 32 -16.78 -6.38 0.83
C HIS A 32 -17.78 -5.87 1.86
N SER A 33 -17.71 -4.58 2.17
CA SER A 33 -18.64 -3.94 3.09
C SER A 33 -18.85 -2.45 2.76
N GLY A 34 -19.94 -1.88 3.31
CA GLY A 34 -20.29 -0.50 3.07
C GLY A 34 -21.14 -0.27 1.82
N GLU A 35 -21.31 1.00 1.46
CA GLU A 35 -21.99 1.40 0.24
C GLU A 35 -21.10 1.15 -0.97
N SER A 36 -21.69 0.91 -2.14
CA SER A 36 -20.95 0.64 -3.37
C SER A 36 -21.45 1.45 -4.56
N THR A 37 -20.55 1.64 -5.52
CA THR A 37 -20.83 2.22 -6.83
C THR A 37 -20.38 1.25 -7.91
N VAL A 38 -21.26 1.03 -8.92
CA VAL A 38 -20.94 0.27 -10.13
C VAL A 38 -20.59 1.23 -11.25
N VAL A 39 -19.45 1.00 -11.89
CA VAL A 39 -18.92 1.80 -13.01
C VAL A 39 -18.79 0.89 -14.21
N THR A 40 -19.30 1.32 -15.38
CA THR A 40 -19.35 0.52 -16.60
C THR A 40 -18.63 1.16 -17.80
N SER A 41 -17.89 2.22 -17.56
CA SER A 41 -17.07 2.93 -18.56
C SER A 41 -15.87 3.57 -17.85
N ASN A 42 -14.87 4.00 -18.62
CA ASN A 42 -13.73 4.72 -18.07
C ASN A 42 -14.20 5.89 -17.21
N ASP A 43 -13.83 5.87 -15.94
CA ASP A 43 -14.21 6.87 -14.94
C ASP A 43 -13.17 6.95 -13.81
N ILE A 44 -12.99 8.14 -13.30
CA ILE A 44 -12.18 8.42 -12.12
C ILE A 44 -12.95 9.31 -11.17
N ASN A 45 -13.24 8.83 -9.95
CA ASN A 45 -14.06 9.57 -8.99
C ASN A 45 -13.75 9.14 -7.55
N ASP A 46 -14.44 9.72 -6.59
CA ASP A 46 -14.29 9.42 -5.17
C ASP A 46 -15.43 8.56 -4.65
N ILE A 47 -15.11 7.66 -3.71
CA ILE A 47 -16.07 6.88 -2.94
C ILE A 47 -15.59 6.81 -1.47
N GLY A 48 -16.41 7.32 -0.53
CA GLY A 48 -16.00 7.41 0.87
C GLY A 48 -14.73 8.24 1.04
N ASN A 49 -13.66 7.60 1.53
CA ASN A 49 -12.36 8.23 1.74
C ASN A 49 -11.33 7.85 0.65
N TYR A 50 -11.77 7.19 -0.40
CA TYR A 50 -10.91 6.66 -1.45
C TYR A 50 -11.23 7.30 -2.80
N ASN A 51 -10.25 7.25 -3.69
CA ASN A 51 -10.40 7.58 -5.11
C ASN A 51 -10.30 6.30 -5.91
N TYR A 52 -11.26 6.03 -6.79
CA TYR A 52 -11.27 4.89 -7.68
C TYR A 52 -10.99 5.29 -9.13
N GLU A 53 -10.62 4.31 -9.92
CA GLU A 53 -10.54 4.44 -11.38
C GLU A 53 -10.78 3.11 -12.08
N LEU A 54 -11.63 3.15 -13.10
CA LEU A 54 -11.76 2.15 -14.13
C LEU A 54 -11.22 2.71 -15.44
N TRP A 55 -10.30 1.99 -16.07
CA TRP A 55 -9.81 2.29 -17.39
C TRP A 55 -9.72 1.01 -18.22
N ALA A 56 -10.18 1.08 -19.47
CA ALA A 56 -10.01 0.04 -20.46
C ALA A 56 -9.85 0.66 -21.85
N ASP A 57 -9.11 0.00 -22.73
CA ASP A 57 -8.92 0.45 -24.10
C ASP A 57 -10.14 0.18 -24.98
N ILE A 58 -10.74 -1.00 -24.82
CA ILE A 58 -11.94 -1.46 -25.55
C ILE A 58 -12.78 -2.39 -24.67
N GLY A 59 -13.86 -2.93 -25.23
CA GLY A 59 -14.67 -4.00 -24.63
C GLY A 59 -15.80 -3.51 -23.75
N ASP A 60 -16.52 -4.48 -23.14
CA ASP A 60 -17.60 -4.26 -22.20
C ASP A 60 -17.09 -4.55 -20.79
N ASN A 61 -16.90 -3.49 -20.01
CA ASN A 61 -16.19 -3.57 -18.75
C ASN A 61 -17.00 -2.99 -17.60
N SER A 62 -16.79 -3.52 -16.41
CA SER A 62 -17.35 -2.94 -15.19
C SER A 62 -16.40 -3.07 -14.01
N ALA A 63 -16.62 -2.23 -13.01
CA ALA A 63 -16.03 -2.39 -11.68
C ALA A 63 -17.05 -1.98 -10.61
N THR A 64 -16.99 -2.63 -9.46
CA THR A 64 -17.75 -2.22 -8.28
C THR A 64 -16.77 -1.78 -7.21
N PHE A 65 -16.89 -0.53 -6.78
CA PHE A 65 -16.05 0.07 -5.74
C PHE A 65 -16.87 0.27 -4.46
N TYR A 66 -16.25 0.04 -3.30
CA TYR A 66 -16.92 0.08 -1.99
C TYR A 66 -16.29 1.16 -1.09
N THR A 67 -17.10 1.73 -0.20
CA THR A 67 -16.64 2.77 0.75
C THR A 67 -15.62 2.28 1.77
N ASP A 68 -15.41 0.96 1.91
CA ASP A 68 -14.36 0.36 2.75
C ASP A 68 -13.01 0.20 2.04
N GLY A 69 -12.93 0.55 0.76
CA GLY A 69 -11.75 0.48 -0.10
C GLY A 69 -11.63 -0.83 -0.89
N SER A 70 -12.48 -1.82 -0.62
CA SER A 70 -12.52 -3.07 -1.40
C SER A 70 -13.19 -2.85 -2.76
N PHE A 71 -12.87 -3.67 -3.76
CA PHE A 71 -13.44 -3.52 -5.10
C PHE A 71 -13.39 -4.81 -5.91
N SER A 72 -14.25 -4.91 -6.91
CA SER A 72 -14.26 -6.01 -7.88
C SER A 72 -14.23 -5.46 -9.32
N CYS A 73 -13.50 -6.15 -10.16
CA CYS A 73 -13.24 -5.81 -11.55
C CYS A 73 -13.82 -6.90 -12.45
N GLU A 74 -14.49 -6.51 -13.53
CA GLU A 74 -14.97 -7.40 -14.58
C GLU A 74 -14.62 -6.80 -15.94
N PHE A 75 -13.89 -7.55 -16.74
CA PHE A 75 -13.48 -7.13 -18.08
C PHE A 75 -13.87 -8.16 -19.11
N ASN A 76 -14.27 -7.67 -20.28
CA ASN A 76 -14.75 -8.52 -21.37
C ASN A 76 -14.34 -7.97 -22.74
N ASN A 77 -13.61 -8.79 -23.49
CA ASN A 77 -13.09 -8.45 -24.82
C ASN A 77 -12.16 -7.22 -24.85
N VAL A 78 -11.18 -7.17 -23.94
CA VAL A 78 -10.18 -6.11 -23.85
C VAL A 78 -8.84 -6.51 -24.46
N ASN A 79 -7.97 -5.51 -24.75
CA ASN A 79 -6.54 -5.71 -24.84
C ASN A 79 -5.86 -5.31 -23.54
N ASP A 80 -6.35 -4.24 -22.89
CA ASP A 80 -5.82 -3.77 -21.61
C ASP A 80 -6.93 -3.20 -20.73
N TYR A 81 -6.92 -3.59 -19.46
CA TYR A 81 -7.91 -3.20 -18.47
C TYR A 81 -7.27 -2.98 -17.11
N LEU A 82 -7.57 -1.85 -16.49
CA LEU A 82 -7.13 -1.49 -15.14
C LEU A 82 -8.32 -1.09 -14.29
N CYS A 83 -8.49 -1.69 -13.12
CA CYS A 83 -9.31 -1.12 -12.06
C CYS A 83 -8.48 -0.95 -10.80
N ARG A 84 -8.67 0.16 -10.09
CA ARG A 84 -7.84 0.51 -8.96
C ARG A 84 -8.53 1.43 -7.97
N GLU A 85 -8.20 1.29 -6.69
CA GLU A 85 -8.75 2.12 -5.61
C GLU A 85 -7.67 2.45 -4.56
N GLY A 86 -7.68 3.69 -4.03
CA GLY A 86 -6.71 4.15 -3.04
C GLY A 86 -6.68 5.66 -2.87
N ILE A 87 -5.48 6.25 -2.89
CA ILE A 87 -5.27 7.68 -2.65
C ILE A 87 -4.92 8.39 -3.96
N ARG A 88 -5.55 9.52 -4.22
CA ARG A 88 -5.19 10.45 -5.30
C ARG A 88 -4.71 11.77 -4.70
N TYR A 89 -3.49 12.15 -5.05
CA TYR A 89 -2.91 13.45 -4.68
C TYR A 89 -3.21 14.52 -5.73
N GLY A 90 -3.43 14.10 -6.97
CA GLY A 90 -3.79 14.96 -8.11
C GLY A 90 -2.59 15.47 -8.91
N MET A 91 -2.92 16.13 -10.03
CA MET A 91 -1.91 16.72 -10.93
C MET A 91 -1.13 17.82 -10.23
N ASN A 92 0.21 17.80 -10.42
CA ASN A 92 1.12 18.82 -9.88
C ASN A 92 0.95 19.03 -8.36
N SER A 93 0.76 17.97 -7.60
CA SER A 93 0.55 18.02 -6.15
C SER A 93 1.71 18.71 -5.40
N GLY A 94 2.92 18.68 -5.98
CA GLY A 94 4.15 19.17 -5.36
C GLY A 94 4.62 18.33 -4.16
N LEU A 95 3.97 17.19 -3.90
CA LEU A 95 4.29 16.28 -2.80
C LEU A 95 5.26 15.20 -3.29
N LYS A 96 6.46 15.15 -2.76
CA LYS A 96 7.36 14.00 -2.94
C LYS A 96 6.88 12.84 -2.10
N TYR A 97 7.25 11.60 -2.47
CA TYR A 97 6.91 10.44 -1.64
C TYR A 97 7.44 10.57 -0.20
N THR A 98 8.57 11.26 0.00
CA THR A 98 9.17 11.53 1.31
C THR A 98 8.35 12.48 2.19
N ASP A 99 7.43 13.24 1.59
CA ASP A 99 6.57 14.21 2.30
C ASP A 99 5.26 13.56 2.79
N LEU A 100 4.93 12.37 2.29
CA LEU A 100 3.66 11.68 2.53
C LEU A 100 3.63 10.88 3.85
N GLY A 101 4.76 10.74 4.55
CA GLY A 101 4.92 9.75 5.61
C GLY A 101 5.18 8.35 5.04
N HIS A 102 5.17 7.33 5.89
CA HIS A 102 5.41 5.97 5.46
C HIS A 102 4.13 5.37 4.88
N LEU A 103 4.16 5.00 3.59
CA LEU A 103 3.02 4.48 2.84
C LEU A 103 2.99 2.96 2.86
N TYR A 104 1.81 2.42 3.09
CA TYR A 104 1.49 0.99 3.01
C TYR A 104 0.25 0.74 2.16
N ALA A 105 0.15 -0.47 1.62
CA ALA A 105 -1.08 -0.98 1.05
C ALA A 105 -1.38 -2.38 1.57
N ASP A 106 -2.61 -2.59 2.04
CA ASP A 106 -3.14 -3.91 2.36
C ASP A 106 -4.03 -4.39 1.23
N PHE A 107 -3.96 -5.67 0.88
CA PHE A 107 -4.86 -6.27 -0.08
C PHE A 107 -5.16 -7.74 0.24
N LYS A 108 -6.35 -8.20 -0.22
CA LYS A 108 -6.74 -9.61 -0.22
C LYS A 108 -7.56 -9.91 -1.48
N LEU A 109 -7.11 -10.87 -2.27
CA LEU A 109 -7.88 -11.42 -3.38
C LEU A 109 -8.89 -12.46 -2.87
N THR A 110 -10.10 -12.44 -3.40
CA THR A 110 -11.12 -13.48 -3.18
C THR A 110 -10.74 -14.78 -3.88
N ASP A 111 -10.28 -14.69 -5.14
CA ASP A 111 -9.62 -15.82 -5.83
C ASP A 111 -8.09 -15.71 -5.66
N PRO A 112 -7.49 -16.49 -4.72
CA PRO A 112 -6.04 -16.41 -4.47
C PRO A 112 -5.17 -16.79 -5.66
N LYS A 113 -5.71 -17.48 -6.64
CA LYS A 113 -4.98 -17.95 -7.82
C LYS A 113 -5.16 -17.02 -9.02
N PHE A 114 -6.11 -16.11 -8.95
CA PHE A 114 -6.57 -15.34 -10.11
C PHE A 114 -6.72 -16.26 -11.32
N SER A 115 -7.72 -17.13 -11.28
CA SER A 115 -7.97 -18.17 -12.28
C SER A 115 -9.22 -17.94 -13.12
N SER A 116 -10.02 -16.93 -12.77
CA SER A 116 -11.29 -16.61 -13.46
C SER A 116 -11.05 -15.70 -14.65
N TYR A 117 -10.37 -16.20 -15.70
CA TYR A 117 -10.07 -15.44 -16.92
C TYR A 117 -9.97 -16.34 -18.16
N SER A 118 -10.10 -15.73 -19.34
CA SER A 118 -9.81 -16.32 -20.65
C SER A 118 -8.97 -15.37 -21.51
N ASN A 119 -8.07 -15.93 -22.33
CA ASN A 119 -7.20 -15.21 -23.26
C ASN A 119 -6.31 -14.11 -22.65
N VAL A 120 -6.18 -14.04 -21.32
CA VAL A 120 -5.25 -13.14 -20.65
C VAL A 120 -3.82 -13.65 -20.85
N THR A 121 -2.92 -12.78 -21.31
CA THR A 121 -1.50 -13.11 -21.47
C THR A 121 -0.61 -12.45 -20.45
N TYR A 122 -1.07 -11.36 -19.81
CA TYR A 122 -0.40 -10.72 -18.68
C TYR A 122 -1.39 -10.18 -17.67
N SER A 123 -0.96 -10.05 -16.43
CA SER A 123 -1.65 -9.29 -15.41
C SER A 123 -0.69 -8.77 -14.35
N TYR A 124 -1.04 -7.62 -13.75
CA TYR A 124 -0.34 -7.00 -12.65
C TYR A 124 -1.32 -6.77 -11.49
N ILE A 125 -1.09 -7.43 -10.38
CA ILE A 125 -1.95 -7.32 -9.20
C ILE A 125 -1.07 -6.92 -8.02
N GLY A 126 -1.39 -5.78 -7.40
CA GLY A 126 -0.62 -5.23 -6.30
C GLY A 126 -0.88 -3.75 -6.09
N VAL A 127 0.15 -2.91 -6.23
CA VAL A 127 0.04 -1.46 -6.06
C VAL A 127 0.57 -0.74 -7.29
N TYR A 128 -0.05 0.38 -7.59
CA TYR A 128 0.19 1.18 -8.79
C TYR A 128 0.12 2.67 -8.48
N GLY A 129 0.79 3.44 -9.28
CA GLY A 129 0.63 4.88 -9.27
C GLY A 129 1.51 5.62 -10.27
N TRP A 130 1.45 6.93 -10.17
CA TRP A 130 2.21 7.85 -10.98
C TRP A 130 2.92 8.90 -10.12
N SER A 131 4.03 9.40 -10.64
CA SER A 131 4.67 10.63 -10.18
C SER A 131 5.09 11.48 -11.38
N GLN A 132 5.17 12.80 -11.20
CA GLN A 132 5.53 13.78 -12.23
C GLN A 132 6.86 14.45 -11.88
N ASP A 133 7.53 15.04 -12.86
CA ASP A 133 8.82 15.72 -12.76
C ASP A 133 9.97 14.84 -12.24
N PRO A 134 10.42 13.80 -12.97
CA PRO A 134 9.95 13.30 -14.27
C PRO A 134 8.68 12.45 -14.17
N LEU A 135 8.01 12.23 -15.31
CA LEU A 135 6.82 11.38 -15.39
C LEU A 135 7.23 9.91 -15.28
N ILE A 136 6.83 9.29 -14.19
CA ILE A 136 7.10 7.88 -13.86
C ILE A 136 5.78 7.17 -13.56
N GLU A 137 5.51 6.12 -14.29
CA GLU A 137 4.48 5.13 -13.94
C GLU A 137 5.13 4.01 -13.13
N TRP A 138 4.56 3.63 -12.00
CA TRP A 138 5.20 2.66 -11.13
C TRP A 138 4.26 1.57 -10.64
N TYR A 139 4.82 0.36 -10.51
CA TYR A 139 4.13 -0.86 -10.14
C TYR A 139 4.87 -1.62 -9.05
N ILE A 140 4.13 -2.15 -8.07
CA ILE A 140 4.60 -3.18 -7.14
C ILE A 140 3.70 -4.39 -7.33
N VAL A 141 4.22 -5.44 -7.98
CA VAL A 141 3.45 -6.59 -8.44
C VAL A 141 3.66 -7.76 -7.49
N ASP A 142 2.62 -8.10 -6.74
CA ASP A 142 2.61 -9.17 -5.74
C ASP A 142 1.93 -10.46 -6.23
N ASN A 143 1.00 -10.35 -7.20
CA ASN A 143 0.34 -11.47 -7.84
C ASN A 143 0.21 -11.23 -9.35
N TRP A 144 0.06 -12.30 -10.11
CA TRP A 144 -0.05 -12.29 -11.57
C TRP A 144 -0.64 -13.59 -12.08
N SER A 145 -1.10 -13.60 -13.32
CA SER A 145 -1.47 -14.78 -14.09
C SER A 145 -1.50 -14.42 -15.59
N PRO A 146 -1.18 -15.32 -16.52
CA PRO A 146 -0.70 -16.69 -16.30
C PRO A 146 0.80 -16.76 -15.94
N TYR A 147 1.60 -15.75 -16.38
CA TYR A 147 3.07 -15.79 -16.27
C TYR A 147 3.59 -14.66 -15.39
N ARG A 148 4.69 -14.93 -14.68
CA ARG A 148 5.40 -13.91 -13.93
C ARG A 148 5.95 -12.86 -14.91
N PRO A 149 5.68 -11.57 -14.70
CA PRO A 149 6.11 -10.51 -15.61
C PRO A 149 7.63 -10.23 -15.47
N ASN A 150 8.44 -11.08 -16.09
CA ASN A 150 9.90 -10.95 -16.12
C ASN A 150 10.44 -10.53 -17.49
N TRP A 151 9.55 -10.14 -18.40
CA TRP A 151 9.88 -9.66 -19.78
C TRP A 151 9.96 -8.15 -19.88
N ILE A 152 9.57 -7.41 -18.86
CA ILE A 152 9.47 -5.93 -18.83
C ILE A 152 10.79 -5.33 -19.28
N GLY A 153 10.73 -4.42 -20.26
CA GLY A 153 11.88 -3.68 -20.82
C GLY A 153 12.89 -4.52 -21.61
N LYS A 154 12.68 -5.83 -21.77
CA LYS A 154 13.65 -6.69 -22.48
C LYS A 154 13.70 -6.49 -23.99
N SER A 155 12.62 -6.02 -24.57
CA SER A 155 12.47 -5.82 -26.02
C SER A 155 12.46 -4.35 -26.43
N THR A 156 12.70 -3.43 -25.51
CA THR A 156 12.72 -1.98 -25.81
C THR A 156 14.00 -1.62 -26.53
N GLU A 157 13.87 -1.45 -27.83
CA GLU A 157 15.01 -1.20 -28.72
C GLU A 157 15.69 0.16 -28.39
N GLY A 158 17.01 0.16 -28.33
CA GLY A 158 17.79 1.37 -28.06
C GLY A 158 17.75 1.86 -26.62
N CYS A 159 17.23 1.07 -25.68
CA CYS A 159 17.19 1.42 -24.28
C CYS A 159 18.17 0.57 -23.44
N ASP A 160 19.38 1.09 -23.24
CA ASP A 160 20.40 0.39 -22.42
C ASP A 160 20.04 0.29 -20.93
N GLU A 161 19.10 1.11 -20.47
CA GLU A 161 18.65 1.16 -19.09
C GLU A 161 17.39 0.29 -18.84
N CYS A 162 16.78 -0.25 -19.87
CA CYS A 162 15.58 -1.06 -19.75
C CYS A 162 15.88 -2.51 -19.33
N GLY A 163 14.86 -3.20 -18.83
CA GLY A 163 14.96 -4.56 -18.31
C GLY A 163 15.31 -4.63 -16.83
N LEU A 164 15.93 -5.71 -16.42
CA LEU A 164 16.26 -5.98 -15.00
C LEU A 164 17.36 -5.04 -14.50
N ARG A 165 17.06 -4.27 -13.46
CA ARG A 165 18.00 -3.33 -12.81
C ARG A 165 18.64 -3.88 -11.54
N GLY A 166 18.01 -4.85 -10.90
CA GLY A 166 18.50 -5.44 -9.66
C GLY A 166 17.42 -6.14 -8.88
N SER A 167 17.67 -6.34 -7.60
CA SER A 167 16.69 -6.91 -6.67
C SER A 167 16.71 -6.18 -5.34
N ILE A 168 15.53 -6.06 -4.72
CA ILE A 168 15.36 -5.50 -3.38
C ILE A 168 14.68 -6.54 -2.49
N ASN A 169 14.87 -6.42 -1.17
CA ASN A 169 14.15 -7.24 -0.19
C ASN A 169 13.23 -6.34 0.61
N VAL A 170 11.92 -6.60 0.51
CA VAL A 170 10.87 -5.87 1.22
C VAL A 170 9.90 -6.89 1.80
N ASP A 171 9.40 -6.67 3.03
CA ASP A 171 8.41 -7.54 3.70
C ASP A 171 8.82 -9.03 3.73
N GLY A 172 10.10 -9.29 3.93
CA GLY A 172 10.65 -10.66 3.96
C GLY A 172 10.64 -11.39 2.62
N ALA A 173 10.41 -10.69 1.51
CA ALA A 173 10.41 -11.24 0.16
C ALA A 173 11.40 -10.52 -0.75
N THR A 174 11.88 -11.22 -1.76
CA THR A 174 12.72 -10.64 -2.82
C THR A 174 11.85 -10.21 -3.99
N TYR A 175 12.08 -8.98 -4.45
CA TYR A 175 11.50 -8.41 -5.66
C TYR A 175 12.61 -8.13 -6.68
N GLU A 176 12.38 -8.52 -7.91
CA GLU A 176 13.20 -8.09 -9.04
C GLU A 176 12.67 -6.74 -9.57
N VAL A 177 13.57 -5.80 -9.77
CA VAL A 177 13.24 -4.44 -10.21
C VAL A 177 13.55 -4.30 -11.69
N TYR A 178 12.54 -3.87 -12.46
CA TYR A 178 12.62 -3.67 -13.91
C TYR A 178 12.31 -2.22 -14.26
N VAL A 179 12.88 -1.78 -15.36
CA VAL A 179 12.62 -0.48 -15.98
C VAL A 179 12.19 -0.69 -17.42
N ASP A 180 11.22 0.09 -17.87
CA ASP A 180 10.88 0.25 -19.27
C ASP A 180 10.73 1.73 -19.63
N LYS A 181 10.88 2.07 -20.91
CA LYS A 181 10.63 3.40 -21.46
C LYS A 181 9.64 3.28 -22.58
N VAL A 182 8.53 3.94 -22.42
CA VAL A 182 7.39 3.82 -23.35
C VAL A 182 6.91 5.18 -23.80
N GLN A 183 6.18 5.21 -24.91
CA GLN A 183 5.48 6.39 -25.40
C GLN A 183 4.06 5.98 -25.77
N ARG A 184 3.10 6.35 -24.92
CA ARG A 184 1.68 6.00 -25.05
C ARG A 184 0.81 6.92 -24.19
N GLY A 185 -0.46 6.60 -24.02
CA GLY A 185 -1.37 7.31 -23.10
C GLY A 185 -0.82 7.34 -21.66
N SER A 186 -0.97 8.48 -21.01
CA SER A 186 -0.50 8.75 -19.65
C SER A 186 -1.45 9.72 -18.93
N ILE A 187 -1.17 10.02 -17.65
CA ILE A 187 -1.88 11.07 -16.91
C ILE A 187 -1.64 12.48 -17.47
N GLU A 188 -0.61 12.68 -18.31
CA GLU A 188 -0.31 13.97 -18.96
C GLU A 188 -0.81 14.08 -20.40
N GLY A 189 -1.50 13.04 -20.90
CA GLY A 189 -2.12 13.00 -22.21
C GLY A 189 -1.70 11.83 -23.08
N ASP A 190 -2.25 11.80 -24.27
CA ASP A 190 -1.98 10.75 -25.24
C ASP A 190 -0.58 10.89 -25.83
N ASN A 191 0.04 9.75 -26.16
CA ASN A 191 1.34 9.68 -26.81
C ASN A 191 2.48 10.41 -26.08
N THR A 192 2.47 10.37 -24.74
CA THR A 192 3.47 10.97 -23.88
C THR A 192 4.62 9.99 -23.61
N PRO A 193 5.90 10.39 -23.72
CA PRO A 193 7.02 9.56 -23.29
C PRO A 193 7.12 9.54 -21.76
N PHE A 194 7.29 8.37 -21.17
CA PHE A 194 7.52 8.20 -19.73
C PHE A 194 8.34 6.95 -19.43
N THR A 195 8.79 6.85 -18.19
CA THR A 195 9.50 5.68 -17.70
C THR A 195 8.59 4.87 -16.78
N GLN A 196 8.67 3.55 -16.87
CA GLN A 196 7.98 2.64 -15.97
C GLN A 196 8.95 1.97 -15.03
N TYR A 197 8.60 1.90 -13.74
CA TYR A 197 9.32 1.12 -12.73
C TYR A 197 8.43 -0.02 -12.23
N PHE A 198 8.99 -1.22 -12.18
CA PHE A 198 8.29 -2.39 -11.65
C PHE A 198 9.12 -3.06 -10.57
N SER A 199 8.51 -3.32 -9.43
CA SER A 199 8.97 -4.32 -8.46
C SER A 199 8.13 -5.57 -8.63
N VAL A 200 8.73 -6.69 -9.04
CA VAL A 200 8.00 -7.95 -9.26
C VAL A 200 8.44 -8.98 -8.25
N ARG A 201 7.54 -9.39 -7.37
CA ARG A 201 7.80 -10.37 -6.32
C ARG A 201 8.26 -11.71 -6.93
N LYS A 202 9.21 -12.42 -6.31
CA LYS A 202 9.67 -13.72 -6.82
C LYS A 202 8.63 -14.83 -6.67
N SER A 203 7.86 -14.80 -5.59
CA SER A 203 6.78 -15.76 -5.34
C SER A 203 5.49 -15.00 -5.08
N LYS A 204 4.46 -15.22 -5.88
CA LYS A 204 3.19 -14.50 -5.75
C LYS A 204 2.51 -14.77 -4.42
N ARG A 205 1.77 -13.76 -3.93
CA ARG A 205 0.86 -13.88 -2.79
C ARG A 205 -0.50 -13.26 -3.14
N SER A 206 -1.53 -13.68 -2.44
CA SER A 206 -2.91 -13.24 -2.66
C SER A 206 -3.45 -12.36 -1.55
N CYS A 207 -2.66 -12.17 -0.51
CA CYS A 207 -3.02 -11.32 0.64
C CYS A 207 -1.76 -10.86 1.38
N GLY A 208 -1.81 -9.66 1.94
CA GLY A 208 -0.79 -9.10 2.81
C GLY A 208 -0.65 -7.60 2.71
N THR A 209 0.28 -7.05 3.50
CA THR A 209 0.69 -5.65 3.47
C THR A 209 1.89 -5.48 2.54
N ILE A 210 1.86 -4.46 1.71
CA ILE A 210 2.96 -3.99 0.87
C ILE A 210 3.51 -2.71 1.49
N ASP A 211 4.79 -2.69 1.83
CA ASP A 211 5.50 -1.49 2.26
C ASP A 211 5.93 -0.67 1.03
N ILE A 212 5.07 0.25 0.60
CA ILE A 212 5.28 1.06 -0.62
C ILE A 212 6.54 1.92 -0.46
N THR A 213 6.72 2.57 0.68
CA THR A 213 7.89 3.44 0.93
C THR A 213 9.19 2.65 0.86
N ALA A 214 9.23 1.43 1.41
CA ALA A 214 10.43 0.59 1.33
C ALA A 214 10.77 0.19 -0.14
N HIS A 215 9.76 0.03 -1.00
CA HIS A 215 9.99 -0.15 -2.45
C HIS A 215 10.60 1.10 -3.08
N PHE A 216 10.11 2.30 -2.77
CA PHE A 216 10.65 3.56 -3.29
C PHE A 216 12.10 3.78 -2.83
N ASP A 217 12.40 3.52 -1.57
CA ASP A 217 13.76 3.58 -1.03
C ASP A 217 14.68 2.52 -1.68
N GLY A 218 14.12 1.33 -1.93
CA GLY A 218 14.80 0.27 -2.66
C GLY A 218 15.15 0.69 -4.10
N TRP A 219 14.22 1.31 -4.83
CA TRP A 219 14.48 1.85 -6.18
C TRP A 219 15.54 2.93 -6.16
N LYS A 220 15.47 3.86 -5.21
CA LYS A 220 16.48 4.88 -5.03
C LYS A 220 17.88 4.29 -4.79
N SER A 221 17.99 3.20 -4.04
CA SER A 221 19.26 2.49 -3.83
C SER A 221 19.85 1.89 -5.11
N LEU A 222 18.99 1.64 -6.12
CA LEU A 222 19.38 1.17 -7.46
C LEU A 222 19.59 2.33 -8.47
N GLY A 223 19.53 3.59 -8.00
CA GLY A 223 19.67 4.78 -8.83
C GLY A 223 18.39 5.16 -9.60
N LEU A 224 17.23 4.65 -9.19
CA LEU A 224 15.93 4.96 -9.80
C LEU A 224 15.18 5.92 -8.87
N GLU A 225 14.91 7.13 -9.36
CA GLU A 225 14.21 8.15 -8.59
C GLU A 225 12.80 8.39 -9.15
N LEU A 226 11.83 8.52 -8.26
CA LEU A 226 10.48 8.97 -8.59
C LEU A 226 10.47 10.46 -8.92
N GLY A 227 9.41 10.89 -9.58
CA GLY A 227 9.17 12.32 -9.81
C GLY A 227 8.92 13.11 -8.52
N ASN A 228 9.05 14.42 -8.61
CA ASN A 228 8.93 15.33 -7.47
C ASN A 228 7.47 15.59 -7.02
N SER A 229 6.49 15.06 -7.74
CA SER A 229 5.08 15.28 -7.51
C SER A 229 4.31 13.95 -7.65
N MET A 230 3.96 13.34 -6.53
CA MET A 230 3.14 12.12 -6.51
C MET A 230 1.73 12.44 -7.00
N TYR A 231 1.21 11.62 -7.92
CA TYR A 231 -0.13 11.76 -8.44
C TYR A 231 -1.13 10.86 -7.71
N GLU A 232 -0.78 9.58 -7.54
CA GLU A 232 -1.63 8.60 -6.86
C GLU A 232 -0.82 7.42 -6.30
N ALA A 233 -1.44 6.68 -5.38
CA ALA A 233 -1.05 5.36 -4.93
C ALA A 233 -2.31 4.54 -4.69
N LYS A 234 -2.51 3.45 -5.45
CA LYS A 234 -3.74 2.65 -5.45
C LYS A 234 -3.43 1.17 -5.48
N VAL A 235 -4.27 0.35 -4.85
CA VAL A 235 -4.31 -1.09 -5.10
C VAL A 235 -4.84 -1.31 -6.50
N LEU A 236 -4.19 -2.18 -7.27
CA LEU A 236 -4.41 -2.38 -8.70
C LEU A 236 -4.79 -3.82 -9.03
N GLY A 237 -5.80 -3.97 -9.88
CA GLY A 237 -6.04 -5.13 -10.72
C GLY A 237 -5.92 -4.74 -12.19
N GLU A 238 -4.88 -5.23 -12.86
CA GLU A 238 -4.66 -5.03 -14.29
C GLU A 238 -4.54 -6.38 -14.99
N ALA A 239 -5.18 -6.50 -16.15
CA ALA A 239 -5.07 -7.69 -16.98
C ALA A 239 -5.29 -7.34 -18.44
N GLY A 240 -4.57 -8.04 -19.32
CA GLY A 240 -4.68 -7.80 -20.74
C GLY A 240 -4.12 -8.90 -21.61
N GLN A 241 -4.03 -8.57 -22.90
CA GLN A 241 -3.59 -9.48 -23.94
C GLN A 241 -2.59 -8.82 -24.88
N TYR A 242 -1.47 -9.52 -25.07
CA TYR A 242 -0.50 -9.18 -26.10
C TYR A 242 -0.14 -10.43 -26.93
N PRO A 243 -0.14 -10.40 -28.27
CA PRO A 243 -0.57 -9.27 -29.11
C PRO A 243 -2.06 -8.93 -28.92
N GLU A 244 -2.41 -7.68 -29.20
CA GLU A 244 -3.75 -7.13 -29.07
C GLU A 244 -4.73 -7.81 -30.02
N ASN A 245 -5.66 -8.61 -29.49
CA ASN A 245 -6.69 -9.32 -30.26
C ASN A 245 -8.11 -9.00 -29.75
N GLY A 246 -8.24 -8.19 -28.71
CA GLY A 246 -9.51 -7.71 -28.16
C GLY A 246 -10.42 -8.82 -27.63
N ASN A 247 -9.87 -9.85 -26.99
CA ASN A 247 -10.69 -10.98 -26.52
C ASN A 247 -10.28 -11.49 -25.12
N ALA A 248 -9.46 -10.74 -24.38
CA ALA A 248 -9.19 -11.04 -22.98
C ALA A 248 -10.43 -10.74 -22.13
N SER A 249 -10.82 -11.67 -21.27
CA SER A 249 -11.97 -11.53 -20.39
C SER A 249 -11.68 -12.17 -19.05
N GLY A 250 -12.26 -11.62 -17.96
CA GLY A 250 -12.07 -12.19 -16.63
C GLY A 250 -12.57 -11.30 -15.51
N THR A 251 -12.28 -11.73 -14.28
CA THR A 251 -12.62 -11.00 -13.05
C THR A 251 -11.44 -10.98 -12.10
N ILE A 252 -11.22 -9.84 -11.45
CA ILE A 252 -10.26 -9.69 -10.33
C ILE A 252 -11.04 -9.09 -9.17
N ASP A 253 -11.05 -9.78 -8.03
CA ASP A 253 -11.87 -9.38 -6.89
C ASP A 253 -11.00 -9.21 -5.63
N PHE A 254 -11.00 -7.98 -5.09
CA PHE A 254 -10.29 -7.58 -3.88
C PHE A 254 -11.25 -7.48 -2.71
N ALA A 255 -11.41 -8.56 -1.95
CA ALA A 255 -12.19 -8.57 -0.70
C ALA A 255 -11.66 -7.58 0.35
N TYR A 256 -10.46 -7.08 0.18
CA TYR A 256 -9.84 -6.01 0.98
C TYR A 256 -8.82 -5.27 0.14
N ALA A 257 -8.89 -3.94 0.17
CA ALA A 257 -7.89 -3.07 -0.42
C ALA A 257 -7.86 -1.76 0.37
N LYS A 258 -6.67 -1.31 0.76
CA LYS A 258 -6.50 -0.08 1.53
C LYS A 258 -5.10 0.47 1.35
N VAL A 259 -4.99 1.73 0.93
CA VAL A 259 -3.74 2.49 0.96
C VAL A 259 -3.79 3.47 2.12
N TYR A 260 -2.73 3.55 2.92
CA TYR A 260 -2.70 4.39 4.11
C TYR A 260 -1.27 4.81 4.48
N THR A 261 -1.16 5.80 5.36
CA THR A 261 0.10 6.24 5.96
C THR A 261 0.16 5.87 7.44
N GLY A 262 1.34 5.57 7.97
CA GLY A 262 1.53 5.26 9.39
C GLY A 262 2.31 3.97 9.63
N GLU A 263 1.89 3.20 10.61
CA GLU A 263 2.47 1.90 10.94
C GLU A 263 1.83 0.80 10.10
N ALA A 264 2.61 -0.19 9.69
CA ALA A 264 2.08 -1.36 8.97
C ALA A 264 1.00 -2.08 9.79
N SER A 265 -0.05 -2.55 9.11
CA SER A 265 -1.07 -3.40 9.72
C SER A 265 -0.43 -4.70 10.23
N THR A 266 0.00 -4.73 11.48
CA THR A 266 0.48 -5.96 12.10
C THR A 266 -0.68 -6.71 12.75
N ALA A 267 -0.74 -8.03 12.55
CA ALA A 267 -1.75 -8.90 13.16
C ALA A 267 -1.76 -8.90 14.70
N LEU A 268 -0.87 -8.17 15.31
CA LEU A 268 -0.69 -8.16 16.77
C LEU A 268 -1.61 -7.21 17.53
N HIS A 269 -2.32 -6.30 16.87
CA HIS A 269 -3.35 -5.50 17.53
C HIS A 269 -4.39 -5.05 16.49
N ALA A 270 -5.35 -5.93 16.17
CA ALA A 270 -6.68 -5.39 16.03
C ALA A 270 -7.07 -4.93 17.44
N PRO A 271 -7.06 -3.61 17.77
CA PRO A 271 -7.87 -3.21 18.87
C PRO A 271 -9.26 -3.69 18.46
N LYS A 272 -9.89 -4.60 19.25
CA LYS A 272 -11.35 -4.66 19.25
C LYS A 272 -11.76 -3.22 19.11
N LEU A 273 -12.48 -2.87 18.05
CA LEU A 273 -13.21 -1.63 17.96
C LEU A 273 -14.12 -1.58 19.20
N LYS A 274 -13.54 -1.19 20.33
CA LYS A 274 -14.30 -0.56 21.40
C LYS A 274 -14.85 0.66 20.71
N ALA A 275 -16.17 0.71 20.63
CA ALA A 275 -16.93 1.89 20.30
C ALA A 275 -16.12 3.11 20.78
N PHE A 276 -15.95 4.10 19.92
CA PHE A 276 -15.22 5.34 20.18
C PHE A 276 -15.42 5.77 21.63
N ASN A 277 -14.53 5.35 22.53
CA ASN A 277 -14.57 5.80 23.90
C ASN A 277 -13.85 7.14 23.90
N GLU A 278 -14.57 8.18 24.26
CA GLU A 278 -13.98 9.43 24.69
C GLU A 278 -12.84 9.11 25.65
N GLN A 279 -11.60 9.44 25.27
CA GLN A 279 -10.46 9.25 26.15
C GLN A 279 -10.37 10.47 27.06
N ASN A 280 -10.44 10.23 28.35
CA ASN A 280 -10.24 11.26 29.36
C ASN A 280 -8.73 11.41 29.62
N LEU A 281 -8.21 12.58 29.29
CA LEU A 281 -6.81 12.96 29.58
C LEU A 281 -6.77 13.84 30.82
N GLU A 282 -5.94 13.48 31.76
CA GLU A 282 -5.67 14.31 32.97
C GLU A 282 -4.55 15.31 32.65
N ILE A 283 -4.75 16.57 33.02
CA ILE A 283 -3.80 17.67 32.80
C ILE A 283 -3.21 18.08 34.13
N PHE A 284 -1.90 18.23 34.16
CA PHE A 284 -1.13 18.70 35.35
C PHE A 284 -0.21 19.86 34.94
N ASP A 285 0.10 20.75 35.85
CA ASP A 285 1.20 21.69 35.68
C ASP A 285 2.57 21.01 35.86
N MET A 286 3.65 21.77 35.70
CA MET A 286 5.01 21.26 35.84
C MET A 286 5.39 20.95 37.30
N GLN A 287 4.59 21.37 38.28
CA GLN A 287 4.72 21.07 39.70
C GLN A 287 3.94 19.82 40.11
N GLY A 288 3.21 19.20 39.15
CA GLY A 288 2.40 18.00 39.38
C GLY A 288 1.01 18.29 39.95
N GLN A 289 0.56 19.55 39.96
CA GLN A 289 -0.78 19.91 40.40
C GLN A 289 -1.79 19.54 39.31
N PHE A 290 -2.84 18.83 39.68
CA PHE A 290 -3.93 18.47 38.76
C PHE A 290 -4.76 19.70 38.39
N LEU A 291 -4.89 19.97 37.10
CA LEU A 291 -5.61 21.11 36.55
C LEU A 291 -6.99 20.75 35.97
N GLY A 292 -7.22 19.47 35.72
CA GLY A 292 -8.51 18.99 35.22
C GLY A 292 -8.40 17.89 34.16
N THR A 293 -9.55 17.48 33.64
CA THR A 293 -9.66 16.43 32.63
C THR A 293 -10.24 17.03 31.34
N ILE A 294 -9.78 16.57 30.20
CA ILE A 294 -10.38 16.82 28.89
C ILE A 294 -10.76 15.50 28.24
N SER A 295 -11.95 15.44 27.63
CA SER A 295 -12.37 14.34 26.77
C SER A 295 -11.92 14.62 25.34
N THR A 296 -11.15 13.73 24.73
CA THR A 296 -10.68 13.89 23.35
C THR A 296 -11.14 12.74 22.48
N THR A 297 -11.48 13.07 21.24
CA THR A 297 -11.61 12.10 20.15
C THR A 297 -10.33 12.12 19.31
N GLN A 298 -10.03 11.04 18.61
CA GLN A 298 -8.77 10.85 17.87
C GLN A 298 -8.46 11.93 16.80
N SER A 299 -9.47 12.72 16.40
CA SER A 299 -9.33 13.81 15.42
C SER A 299 -9.13 15.20 16.05
N MET A 300 -9.11 15.34 17.38
CA MET A 300 -9.04 16.63 18.04
C MET A 300 -7.60 17.12 18.20
N ASN A 301 -7.33 18.37 17.81
CA ASN A 301 -6.04 19.00 18.08
C ASN A 301 -5.84 19.17 19.60
N LEU A 302 -4.99 18.33 20.19
CA LEU A 302 -4.73 18.23 21.63
C LEU A 302 -4.30 19.57 22.24
N SER A 303 -3.43 20.32 21.58
CA SER A 303 -2.96 21.62 22.07
C SER A 303 -4.10 22.63 22.18
N LYS A 304 -5.04 22.63 21.22
CA LYS A 304 -6.24 23.49 21.25
C LYS A 304 -7.18 23.10 22.39
N ALA A 305 -7.38 21.81 22.62
CA ALA A 305 -8.24 21.31 23.70
C ALA A 305 -7.66 21.66 25.08
N ILE A 306 -6.35 21.52 25.27
CA ILE A 306 -5.65 21.90 26.52
C ILE A 306 -5.72 23.42 26.72
N LYS A 307 -5.45 24.21 25.66
CA LYS A 307 -5.52 25.69 25.73
C LYS A 307 -6.88 26.20 26.21
N ASN A 308 -7.96 25.59 25.77
CA ASN A 308 -9.31 25.93 26.19
C ASN A 308 -9.55 25.61 27.69
N LYS A 309 -8.81 24.66 28.26
CA LYS A 309 -8.96 24.26 29.66
C LYS A 309 -8.08 25.06 30.63
N VAL A 310 -6.82 25.36 30.22
CA VAL A 310 -5.83 25.96 31.12
C VAL A 310 -5.69 27.48 30.95
N HIS A 311 -6.17 28.08 29.87
CA HIS A 311 -6.22 29.51 29.53
C HIS A 311 -4.86 30.23 29.45
N ASN A 312 -3.78 29.66 29.93
CA ASN A 312 -2.45 30.27 29.94
C ASN A 312 -1.47 29.54 29.00
N ALA A 313 -0.53 30.30 28.43
CA ALA A 313 0.63 29.72 27.76
C ALA A 313 1.56 29.05 28.77
N GLY A 314 2.12 27.92 28.39
CA GLY A 314 3.00 27.18 29.32
C GLY A 314 3.28 25.75 28.86
N VAL A 315 4.02 25.02 29.69
CA VAL A 315 4.26 23.59 29.52
C VAL A 315 3.39 22.83 30.49
N TYR A 316 2.66 21.84 29.99
CA TYR A 316 1.73 21.03 30.76
C TYR A 316 2.07 19.55 30.60
N MET A 317 1.85 18.77 31.64
CA MET A 317 1.94 17.31 31.61
C MET A 317 0.54 16.74 31.35
N VAL A 318 0.44 15.85 30.40
CA VAL A 318 -0.81 15.17 30.04
C VAL A 318 -0.64 13.70 30.30
N LYS A 319 -1.49 13.16 31.14
CA LYS A 319 -1.50 11.74 31.50
C LYS A 319 -2.65 11.02 30.82
N GLN A 320 -2.31 9.91 30.21
CA GLN A 320 -3.24 8.97 29.57
C GLN A 320 -2.91 7.57 30.10
N GLU A 321 -3.82 7.00 30.87
CA GLU A 321 -3.60 5.69 31.53
C GLU A 321 -2.28 5.65 32.34
N SER A 322 -1.30 4.87 31.89
CA SER A 322 0.04 4.78 32.52
C SER A 322 1.10 5.64 31.83
N SER A 323 0.78 6.37 30.77
CA SER A 323 1.73 7.20 30.03
C SER A 323 1.55 8.69 30.35
N MET A 324 2.67 9.44 30.36
CA MET A 324 2.68 10.88 30.61
C MET A 324 3.51 11.59 29.52
N LYS A 325 2.98 12.65 28.94
CA LYS A 325 3.65 13.44 27.88
C LYS A 325 3.58 14.93 28.21
N SER A 326 4.62 15.68 27.85
CA SER A 326 4.62 17.14 27.95
C SER A 326 4.01 17.77 26.70
N VAL A 327 3.21 18.83 26.87
CA VAL A 327 2.59 19.60 25.78
C VAL A 327 2.87 21.08 26.02
N VAL A 328 3.38 21.76 24.99
CA VAL A 328 3.63 23.21 25.03
C VAL A 328 2.43 23.95 24.45
N ILE A 329 1.85 24.84 25.24
CA ILE A 329 0.77 25.74 24.84
C ILE A 329 1.33 27.14 24.61
N LYS A 330 1.22 27.64 23.38
CA LYS A 330 1.68 28.98 22.97
C LYS A 330 0.53 29.99 22.99
#